data_727dd9ae2bb2ea20579f21125ef999e8
#
_entry.id   727dd9ae2bb2ea20579f21125ef999e8
#
_cell.length_a   1.000
_cell.length_b   1.000
_cell.length_c   1.000
_cell.angle_alpha   90.00
_cell.angle_beta   90.00
_cell.angle_gamma   90.00
#
_symmetry.space_group_name_H-M   'P 1'
#
loop_
_entity.id
_entity.type
_entity.pdbx_description
1 polymer ?
#
loop_
_entity_poly.entity_id
_entity_poly.type
_entity_poly.pdbx_seq_one_letter_code
_entity_poly.pdbx_strand_id
1 'polypeptide(L)'
;MEREAGFGIATTVVPTARGSLFERMIVRARERGVRAFLFHPENSGLQTGDFVGRTLIEGRPGSAWVKMSFGRPDVIYENVYVHLVAGGLTRSLRRYAARNRIPLFNPVIVGKAGMSRMTSVLAQSGMRSPSTRRVEGERTIRDMLDAYGAVYVKPAGGHGGNGVMRVRRRHGVHIVDCDRWGGGKGFRRELSGRAWEHFVQRTVMARPHIVQQPIPLLTYDGGQVDFRVVVQRGSGGSWRLIGIVPKIAQNDGVVTNIVAGGRRVTMQEMEGRLGVLRETGASRNLEKSAIAFSRRLSERYPLLAILGYDLGVDRHGNIWFIETNPKPARSLLFPEMRRRATDLAVDFACYIVEKRQGVLHATGRRVRHVNRIAVASADGADTGELRLLRPVRHASFPQLMLRTPMG
;
A
#
# COMPACT_ATOMS: atom_id res chain seq x y z
N MET A 1 -20.88 7.64 34.64
CA MET A 1 -20.25 8.27 33.46
C MET A 1 -19.88 7.14 32.51
N GLU A 2 -20.44 7.15 31.32
CA GLU A 2 -20.04 6.19 30.27
C GLU A 2 -18.56 6.39 29.94
N ARG A 3 -17.81 5.30 29.85
CA ARG A 3 -16.40 5.34 29.50
C ARG A 3 -16.24 5.86 28.07
N GLU A 4 -15.52 6.96 27.90
CA GLU A 4 -15.17 7.48 26.58
C GLU A 4 -14.42 6.43 25.76
N ALA A 5 -14.82 6.23 24.50
CA ALA A 5 -14.22 5.23 23.62
C ALA A 5 -12.75 5.53 23.31
N GLY A 6 -11.89 4.52 23.35
CA GLY A 6 -10.47 4.63 23.13
C GLY A 6 -10.07 4.32 21.68
N PHE A 7 -9.40 5.25 20.99
CA PHE A 7 -8.81 5.06 19.67
C PHE A 7 -7.28 5.00 19.74
N GLY A 8 -6.73 3.82 19.62
CA GLY A 8 -5.29 3.58 19.64
C GLY A 8 -4.67 3.71 18.24
N ILE A 9 -3.65 4.54 18.08
CA ILE A 9 -2.90 4.72 16.84
C ILE A 9 -1.52 4.06 17.02
N ALA A 10 -1.35 2.86 16.47
CA ALA A 10 -0.08 2.15 16.52
C ALA A 10 0.91 2.76 15.52
N THR A 11 2.00 3.32 16.00
CA THR A 11 3.01 4.00 15.17
C THR A 11 4.41 3.88 15.77
N THR A 12 5.44 3.92 14.91
CA THR A 12 6.85 4.02 15.31
C THR A 12 7.35 5.48 15.33
N VAL A 13 6.52 6.43 14.91
CA VAL A 13 6.86 7.85 14.86
C VAL A 13 6.34 8.52 16.13
N VAL A 14 7.23 9.19 16.84
CA VAL A 14 6.88 10.05 17.98
C VAL A 14 6.87 11.50 17.47
N PRO A 15 5.71 12.17 17.41
CA PRO A 15 5.66 13.55 16.99
C PRO A 15 6.26 14.46 18.07
N THR A 16 7.15 15.35 17.65
CA THR A 16 7.78 16.36 18.52
C THR A 16 7.34 17.77 18.16
N ALA A 17 6.85 17.98 16.93
CA ALA A 17 6.46 19.30 16.41
C ALA A 17 4.95 19.52 16.44
N ARG A 18 4.55 20.80 16.55
CA ARG A 18 3.19 21.29 16.33
C ARG A 18 2.78 21.16 14.85
N GLY A 19 1.48 21.14 14.58
CA GLY A 19 0.95 21.06 13.20
C GLY A 19 1.13 19.69 12.55
N SER A 20 1.51 18.68 13.33
CA SER A 20 1.68 17.31 12.81
C SER A 20 0.31 16.70 12.42
N LEU A 21 0.34 15.78 11.46
CA LEU A 21 -0.87 15.01 11.11
C LEU A 21 -1.41 14.19 12.30
N PHE A 22 -0.56 13.82 13.25
CA PHE A 22 -0.99 13.14 14.47
C PHE A 22 -1.75 14.07 15.42
N GLU A 23 -1.30 15.32 15.57
CA GLU A 23 -2.06 16.36 16.31
C GLU A 23 -3.46 16.50 15.73
N ARG A 24 -3.56 16.66 14.40
CA ARG A 24 -4.86 16.72 13.71
C ARG A 24 -5.72 15.48 13.99
N MET A 25 -5.14 14.28 14.05
CA MET A 25 -5.87 13.05 14.39
C MET A 25 -6.44 13.10 15.83
N ILE A 26 -5.63 13.54 16.80
CA ILE A 26 -6.04 13.62 18.20
C ILE A 26 -7.15 14.64 18.36
N VAL A 27 -6.98 15.87 17.82
CA VAL A 27 -7.99 16.94 17.89
C VAL A 27 -9.31 16.49 17.26
N ARG A 28 -9.26 15.96 16.01
CA ARG A 28 -10.46 15.50 15.32
C ARG A 28 -11.16 14.34 16.04
N ALA A 29 -10.41 13.41 16.62
CA ALA A 29 -11.01 12.32 17.39
C ALA A 29 -11.78 12.85 18.61
N ARG A 30 -11.20 13.84 19.31
CA ARG A 30 -11.83 14.53 20.44
C ARG A 30 -13.12 15.25 20.04
N GLU A 31 -13.11 15.98 18.92
CA GLU A 31 -14.31 16.62 18.34
C GLU A 31 -15.44 15.61 18.06
N ARG A 32 -15.08 14.35 17.91
CA ARG A 32 -16.01 13.22 17.68
C ARG A 32 -16.33 12.42 18.95
N GLY A 33 -15.92 12.90 20.13
CA GLY A 33 -16.17 12.23 21.41
C GLY A 33 -15.37 10.93 21.59
N VAL A 34 -14.20 10.82 20.94
CA VAL A 34 -13.33 9.64 21.01
C VAL A 34 -11.95 10.02 21.52
N ARG A 35 -11.49 9.36 22.56
CA ARG A 35 -10.17 9.60 23.15
C ARG A 35 -9.07 8.89 22.36
N ALA A 36 -8.32 9.64 21.56
CA ALA A 36 -7.24 9.09 20.75
C ALA A 36 -5.86 9.22 21.40
N PHE A 37 -5.00 8.24 21.15
CA PHE A 37 -3.62 8.23 21.64
C PHE A 37 -2.68 7.46 20.69
N LEU A 38 -1.40 7.87 20.67
CA LEU A 38 -0.35 7.21 19.94
C LEU A 38 0.37 6.21 20.83
N PHE A 39 0.70 5.03 20.31
CA PHE A 39 1.49 4.04 21.02
C PHE A 39 2.41 3.24 20.10
N HIS A 40 3.50 2.70 20.63
CA HIS A 40 4.39 1.82 19.88
C HIS A 40 3.77 0.42 19.74
N PRO A 41 3.91 -0.29 18.60
CA PRO A 41 3.35 -1.64 18.41
C PRO A 41 3.77 -2.69 19.43
N GLU A 42 4.91 -2.50 20.10
CA GLU A 42 5.43 -3.36 21.19
C GLU A 42 5.14 -2.76 22.57
N ASN A 43 3.99 -2.14 22.73
CA ASN A 43 3.57 -1.51 23.97
C ASN A 43 3.39 -2.52 25.10
N SER A 44 3.75 -2.13 26.34
CA SER A 44 3.56 -2.95 27.55
C SER A 44 2.10 -3.37 27.80
N GLY A 45 1.14 -2.57 27.33
CA GLY A 45 -0.28 -2.89 27.40
C GLY A 45 -0.68 -4.18 26.69
N LEU A 46 0.18 -4.75 25.84
CA LEU A 46 -0.04 -6.08 25.25
C LEU A 46 -0.01 -7.20 26.31
N GLN A 47 0.60 -6.96 27.48
CA GLN A 47 0.67 -7.90 28.60
C GLN A 47 -0.32 -7.54 29.70
N THR A 48 -0.41 -6.26 30.06
CA THR A 48 -1.20 -5.76 31.20
C THR A 48 -2.64 -5.39 30.84
N GLY A 49 -2.94 -5.14 29.58
CA GLY A 49 -4.22 -4.55 29.13
C GLY A 49 -4.27 -3.03 29.29
N ASP A 50 -3.23 -2.43 29.86
CA ASP A 50 -3.11 -1.01 30.11
C ASP A 50 -2.08 -0.36 29.18
N PHE A 51 -2.58 0.38 28.17
CA PHE A 51 -1.74 0.95 27.12
C PHE A 51 -1.17 2.30 27.54
N VAL A 52 0.14 2.39 27.64
CA VAL A 52 0.83 3.66 27.83
C VAL A 52 1.04 4.31 26.48
N GLY A 53 0.51 5.50 26.28
CA GLY A 53 0.54 6.22 25.01
C GLY A 53 0.78 7.71 25.18
N ARG A 54 0.76 8.45 24.05
CA ARG A 54 0.86 9.92 24.00
C ARG A 54 -0.39 10.52 23.41
N THR A 55 -0.84 11.61 24.02
CA THR A 55 -1.96 12.43 23.52
C THR A 55 -1.67 13.91 23.76
N LEU A 56 -2.59 14.78 23.38
CA LEU A 56 -2.52 16.23 23.59
C LEU A 56 -3.45 16.63 24.71
N ILE A 57 -2.98 17.45 25.65
CA ILE A 57 -3.81 18.11 26.67
C ILE A 57 -4.11 19.54 26.23
N GLU A 58 -5.36 19.97 26.40
CA GLU A 58 -5.80 21.36 26.20
C GLU A 58 -5.37 22.29 27.35
N GLY A 59 -5.26 23.57 27.05
CA GLY A 59 -5.11 24.61 28.07
C GLY A 59 -3.69 24.97 28.45
N ARG A 60 -2.65 24.36 27.86
CA ARG A 60 -1.29 24.86 28.00
C ARG A 60 -0.87 25.65 26.76
N PRO A 61 -0.13 26.78 26.90
CA PRO A 61 0.47 27.46 25.76
C PRO A 61 1.36 26.48 25.00
N GLY A 62 0.88 26.05 23.83
CA GLY A 62 1.47 24.98 23.05
C GLY A 62 1.00 23.61 23.44
N SER A 63 0.26 22.95 22.52
CA SER A 63 -0.18 21.56 22.67
C SER A 63 0.98 20.66 23.10
N ALA A 64 1.06 20.34 24.39
CA ALA A 64 2.11 19.49 24.92
C ALA A 64 1.71 18.03 24.72
N TRP A 65 2.58 17.27 24.06
CA TRP A 65 2.45 15.82 24.00
C TRP A 65 2.76 15.22 25.38
N VAL A 66 1.74 14.66 26.01
CA VAL A 66 1.90 14.00 27.32
C VAL A 66 1.84 12.49 27.17
N LYS A 67 2.62 11.80 28.00
CA LYS A 67 2.60 10.34 28.14
C LYS A 67 1.74 9.97 29.32
N MET A 68 0.75 9.09 29.13
CA MET A 68 -0.14 8.62 30.18
C MET A 68 -0.69 7.23 29.85
N SER A 69 -1.40 6.64 30.83
CA SER A 69 -2.11 5.38 30.64
C SER A 69 -3.53 5.62 30.08
N PHE A 70 -3.96 4.74 29.18
CA PHE A 70 -5.25 4.84 28.48
C PHE A 70 -6.17 3.64 28.68
N GLY A 71 -5.66 2.57 29.28
CA GLY A 71 -6.36 1.29 29.28
C GLY A 71 -6.45 0.69 27.87
N ARG A 72 -7.34 -0.28 27.71
CA ARG A 72 -7.50 -1.01 26.45
C ARG A 72 -8.22 -0.15 25.40
N PRO A 73 -7.67 -0.01 24.17
CA PRO A 73 -8.35 0.70 23.10
C PRO A 73 -9.57 -0.10 22.57
N ASP A 74 -10.59 0.62 22.12
CA ASP A 74 -11.79 0.03 21.51
C ASP A 74 -11.61 -0.22 20.00
N VAL A 75 -10.70 0.52 19.37
CA VAL A 75 -10.29 0.37 17.97
C VAL A 75 -8.81 0.71 17.82
N ILE A 76 -8.10 0.02 16.94
CA ILE A 76 -6.68 0.26 16.65
C ILE A 76 -6.48 0.58 15.18
N TYR A 77 -5.76 1.67 14.89
CA TYR A 77 -5.23 1.99 13.57
C TYR A 77 -3.78 1.51 13.45
N GLU A 78 -3.51 0.55 12.55
CA GLU A 78 -2.14 0.11 12.28
C GLU A 78 -1.45 1.07 11.32
N ASN A 79 -0.92 2.17 11.84
CA ASN A 79 -0.21 3.22 11.10
C ASN A 79 1.31 2.99 11.12
N VAL A 80 1.73 1.81 10.67
CA VAL A 80 3.13 1.34 10.65
C VAL A 80 3.55 1.10 9.21
N TYR A 81 4.80 1.40 8.87
CA TYR A 81 5.34 1.17 7.52
C TYR A 81 5.30 -0.31 7.12
N VAL A 82 5.02 -0.57 5.83
CA VAL A 82 4.84 -1.94 5.32
C VAL A 82 6.05 -2.85 5.56
N HIS A 83 7.28 -2.33 5.46
CA HIS A 83 8.49 -3.11 5.67
C HIS A 83 8.67 -3.53 7.15
N LEU A 84 8.26 -2.69 8.11
CA LEU A 84 8.27 -3.01 9.53
C LEU A 84 7.19 -4.05 9.88
N VAL A 85 6.03 -3.95 9.25
CA VAL A 85 4.96 -4.95 9.38
C VAL A 85 5.43 -6.29 8.80
N ALA A 86 6.06 -6.29 7.63
CA ALA A 86 6.66 -7.48 7.03
C ALA A 86 7.78 -8.09 7.89
N GLY A 87 8.55 -7.25 8.59
CA GLY A 87 9.56 -7.65 9.58
C GLY A 87 8.98 -8.21 10.89
N GLY A 88 7.65 -8.17 11.07
CA GLY A 88 6.97 -8.75 12.20
C GLY A 88 6.70 -7.83 13.39
N LEU A 89 7.05 -6.53 13.31
CA LEU A 89 6.91 -5.56 14.40
C LEU A 89 5.49 -5.52 14.99
N THR A 90 4.45 -5.72 14.18
CA THR A 90 3.06 -5.67 14.64
C THR A 90 2.46 -7.05 14.96
N ARG A 91 3.24 -8.12 14.91
CA ARG A 91 2.73 -9.50 15.10
C ARG A 91 2.07 -9.70 16.48
N SER A 92 2.71 -9.24 17.55
CA SER A 92 2.16 -9.35 18.90
C SER A 92 0.93 -8.48 19.08
N LEU A 93 0.93 -7.25 18.55
CA LEU A 93 -0.22 -6.36 18.55
C LEU A 93 -1.43 -6.97 17.82
N ARG A 94 -1.23 -7.57 16.66
CA ARG A 94 -2.30 -8.25 15.90
C ARG A 94 -2.87 -9.43 16.67
N ARG A 95 -2.02 -10.25 17.28
CA ARG A 95 -2.47 -11.37 18.14
C ARG A 95 -3.26 -10.86 19.34
N TYR A 96 -2.79 -9.82 20.00
CA TYR A 96 -3.50 -9.18 21.11
C TYR A 96 -4.87 -8.66 20.67
N ALA A 97 -4.93 -7.90 19.59
CA ALA A 97 -6.17 -7.35 19.05
C ALA A 97 -7.17 -8.47 18.72
N ALA A 98 -6.72 -9.55 18.09
CA ALA A 98 -7.55 -10.69 17.76
C ALA A 98 -8.11 -11.40 19.03
N ARG A 99 -7.25 -11.71 20.02
CA ARG A 99 -7.67 -12.37 21.28
C ARG A 99 -8.67 -11.53 22.05
N ASN A 100 -8.49 -10.21 22.06
CA ASN A 100 -9.36 -9.26 22.78
C ASN A 100 -10.50 -8.72 21.94
N ARG A 101 -10.70 -9.23 20.70
CA ARG A 101 -11.75 -8.80 19.78
C ARG A 101 -11.73 -7.30 19.52
N ILE A 102 -10.55 -6.67 19.47
CA ILE A 102 -10.37 -5.26 19.15
C ILE A 102 -10.21 -5.14 17.63
N PRO A 103 -11.06 -4.36 16.93
CA PRO A 103 -10.85 -4.08 15.52
C PRO A 103 -9.51 -3.39 15.30
N LEU A 104 -8.63 -4.04 14.53
CA LEU A 104 -7.38 -3.46 14.07
C LEU A 104 -7.52 -3.21 12.59
N PHE A 105 -7.67 -1.95 12.19
CA PHE A 105 -7.90 -1.60 10.80
C PHE A 105 -6.63 -1.18 10.06
N ASN A 106 -6.72 -1.25 8.74
CA ASN A 106 -5.65 -1.07 7.78
C ASN A 106 -4.57 -2.16 7.83
N PRO A 107 -4.96 -3.46 7.89
CA PRO A 107 -3.99 -4.55 7.81
C PRO A 107 -3.27 -4.55 6.45
N VAL A 108 -2.09 -5.15 6.40
CA VAL A 108 -1.45 -5.51 5.11
C VAL A 108 -2.21 -6.69 4.52
N ILE A 109 -2.66 -6.54 3.29
CA ILE A 109 -3.32 -7.58 2.51
C ILE A 109 -2.34 -8.31 1.59
N VAL A 110 -2.83 -9.32 0.89
CA VAL A 110 -2.09 -10.18 -0.04
C VAL A 110 -1.14 -9.41 -0.94
N GLY A 111 0.07 -9.94 -1.13
CA GLY A 111 1.10 -9.33 -1.98
C GLY A 111 0.74 -9.30 -3.47
N LYS A 112 1.60 -8.63 -4.26
CA LYS A 112 1.41 -8.37 -5.70
C LYS A 112 0.98 -9.60 -6.52
N ALA A 113 1.57 -10.77 -6.24
CA ALA A 113 1.24 -12.01 -6.93
C ALA A 113 -0.18 -12.53 -6.65
N GLY A 114 -0.74 -12.25 -5.47
CA GLY A 114 -2.12 -12.59 -5.15
C GLY A 114 -3.12 -11.67 -5.80
N MET A 115 -2.76 -10.39 -5.99
CA MET A 115 -3.63 -9.40 -6.62
C MET A 115 -3.74 -9.59 -8.13
N SER A 116 -2.68 -10.03 -8.81
CA SER A 116 -2.72 -10.33 -10.25
C SER A 116 -3.65 -11.51 -10.60
N ARG A 117 -3.98 -12.37 -9.64
CA ARG A 117 -4.95 -13.47 -9.82
C ARG A 117 -6.41 -13.00 -9.74
N MET A 118 -6.66 -11.75 -9.37
CA MET A 118 -8.01 -11.20 -9.27
C MET A 118 -8.49 -10.57 -10.59
N THR A 119 -8.10 -11.14 -11.74
CA THR A 119 -8.37 -10.59 -13.07
C THR A 119 -9.86 -10.34 -13.33
N SER A 120 -10.73 -11.27 -12.91
CA SER A 120 -12.18 -11.09 -13.05
C SER A 120 -12.72 -9.94 -12.20
N VAL A 121 -12.23 -9.79 -10.98
CA VAL A 121 -12.64 -8.69 -10.08
C VAL A 121 -12.13 -7.34 -10.59
N LEU A 122 -10.92 -7.30 -11.17
CA LEU A 122 -10.39 -6.12 -11.84
C LEU A 122 -11.25 -5.72 -13.02
N ALA A 123 -11.60 -6.67 -13.91
CA ALA A 123 -12.47 -6.42 -15.06
C ALA A 123 -13.85 -5.90 -14.64
N GLN A 124 -14.50 -6.51 -13.64
CA GLN A 124 -15.77 -6.03 -13.07
C GLN A 124 -15.65 -4.64 -12.44
N SER A 125 -14.45 -4.21 -12.09
CA SER A 125 -14.16 -2.87 -11.56
C SER A 125 -13.77 -1.87 -12.67
N GLY A 126 -13.88 -2.25 -13.94
CA GLY A 126 -13.55 -1.40 -15.09
C GLY A 126 -12.05 -1.27 -15.37
N MET A 127 -11.23 -2.22 -14.89
CA MET A 127 -9.79 -2.23 -15.10
C MET A 127 -9.35 -3.41 -15.97
N ARG A 128 -8.44 -3.15 -16.89
CA ARG A 128 -7.72 -4.19 -17.63
C ARG A 128 -6.53 -4.70 -16.81
N SER A 129 -6.28 -6.00 -16.88
CA SER A 129 -5.10 -6.63 -16.27
C SER A 129 -4.11 -7.01 -17.37
N PRO A 130 -2.84 -6.62 -17.27
CA PRO A 130 -1.83 -7.06 -18.22
C PRO A 130 -1.58 -8.57 -18.08
N SER A 131 -1.36 -9.26 -19.20
CA SER A 131 -0.97 -10.66 -19.20
C SER A 131 0.28 -10.84 -18.34
N THR A 132 0.19 -11.75 -17.38
CA THR A 132 1.24 -11.94 -16.37
C THR A 132 1.45 -13.43 -16.14
N ARG A 133 2.70 -13.88 -16.21
CA ARG A 133 3.10 -15.26 -15.92
C ARG A 133 4.19 -15.30 -14.86
N ARG A 134 4.22 -16.35 -14.06
CA ARG A 134 5.37 -16.63 -13.20
C ARG A 134 6.53 -17.06 -14.08
N VAL A 135 7.73 -16.59 -13.80
CA VAL A 135 8.93 -17.04 -14.52
C VAL A 135 9.34 -18.40 -13.94
N GLU A 136 9.27 -19.44 -14.76
CA GLU A 136 9.68 -20.80 -14.44
C GLU A 136 10.99 -21.18 -15.13
N GLY A 137 11.45 -20.37 -16.09
CA GLY A 137 12.66 -20.51 -16.83
C GLY A 137 12.74 -19.48 -17.96
N GLU A 138 13.82 -19.53 -18.76
CA GLU A 138 14.05 -18.65 -19.90
C GLU A 138 12.90 -18.73 -20.93
N ARG A 139 12.38 -19.92 -21.16
CA ARG A 139 11.27 -20.15 -22.10
C ARG A 139 10.05 -19.29 -21.78
N THR A 140 9.69 -19.12 -20.48
CA THR A 140 8.57 -18.28 -20.10
C THR A 140 8.75 -16.83 -20.55
N ILE A 141 9.97 -16.30 -20.47
CA ILE A 141 10.30 -14.93 -20.92
C ILE A 141 10.24 -14.84 -22.44
N ARG A 142 10.80 -15.82 -23.13
CA ARG A 142 10.84 -15.91 -24.59
C ARG A 142 9.43 -15.94 -25.18
N ASP A 143 8.56 -16.84 -24.69
CA ASP A 143 7.17 -16.96 -25.16
C ASP A 143 6.41 -15.61 -25.02
N MET A 144 6.65 -14.89 -23.93
CA MET A 144 6.06 -13.57 -23.72
C MET A 144 6.68 -12.48 -24.62
N LEU A 145 8.00 -12.56 -24.90
CA LEU A 145 8.67 -11.66 -25.85
C LEU A 145 8.17 -11.89 -27.28
N ASP A 146 7.94 -13.14 -27.67
CA ASP A 146 7.39 -13.49 -28.99
C ASP A 146 5.97 -12.96 -29.15
N ALA A 147 5.16 -13.00 -28.09
CA ALA A 147 3.79 -12.51 -28.13
C ALA A 147 3.67 -10.98 -28.10
N TYR A 148 4.59 -10.27 -27.43
CA TYR A 148 4.40 -8.83 -27.15
C TYR A 148 5.57 -7.94 -27.62
N GLY A 149 6.63 -8.48 -28.18
CA GLY A 149 7.83 -7.74 -28.65
C GLY A 149 8.71 -7.18 -27.53
N ALA A 150 8.13 -6.87 -26.40
CA ALA A 150 8.80 -6.42 -25.17
C ALA A 150 8.09 -6.99 -23.94
N VAL A 151 8.79 -7.09 -22.81
CA VAL A 151 8.19 -7.54 -21.55
C VAL A 151 8.81 -6.82 -20.34
N TYR A 152 8.07 -6.82 -19.24
CA TYR A 152 8.58 -6.42 -17.94
C TYR A 152 8.81 -7.65 -17.07
N VAL A 153 10.05 -7.87 -16.63
CA VAL A 153 10.42 -8.91 -15.66
C VAL A 153 10.53 -8.23 -14.29
N LYS A 154 9.72 -8.69 -13.33
CA LYS A 154 9.57 -8.02 -12.02
C LYS A 154 9.75 -9.03 -10.89
N PRO A 155 10.45 -8.70 -9.78
CA PRO A 155 10.41 -9.54 -8.58
C PRO A 155 8.96 -9.72 -8.11
N ALA A 156 8.55 -10.94 -7.77
CA ALA A 156 7.21 -11.25 -7.27
C ALA A 156 6.90 -10.54 -5.94
N GLY A 157 7.93 -10.25 -5.15
CA GLY A 157 7.89 -9.39 -3.96
C GLY A 157 8.86 -8.22 -4.15
N GLY A 158 8.53 -7.05 -3.60
CA GLY A 158 9.40 -5.87 -3.70
C GLY A 158 8.61 -4.57 -3.78
N HIS A 159 9.31 -3.45 -3.69
CA HIS A 159 8.74 -2.11 -3.67
C HIS A 159 9.69 -1.10 -4.35
N GLY A 160 9.16 0.05 -4.72
CA GLY A 160 9.97 1.18 -5.21
C GLY A 160 10.62 0.96 -6.58
N GLY A 161 10.11 0.06 -7.42
CA GLY A 161 10.66 -0.20 -8.75
C GLY A 161 12.00 -0.96 -8.77
N ASN A 162 12.50 -1.39 -7.60
CA ASN A 162 13.79 -2.08 -7.49
C ASN A 162 13.75 -3.46 -8.18
N GLY A 163 14.66 -3.67 -9.14
CA GLY A 163 14.77 -4.91 -9.91
C GLY A 163 13.68 -5.11 -10.95
N VAL A 164 12.92 -4.06 -11.32
CA VAL A 164 12.03 -4.09 -12.49
C VAL A 164 12.87 -3.92 -13.74
N MET A 165 12.81 -4.88 -14.64
CA MET A 165 13.56 -4.90 -15.88
C MET A 165 12.62 -4.84 -17.07
N ARG A 166 12.90 -3.99 -18.05
CA ARG A 166 12.31 -4.02 -19.39
C ARG A 166 13.21 -4.84 -20.28
N VAL A 167 12.69 -5.88 -20.87
CA VAL A 167 13.42 -6.75 -21.82
C VAL A 167 12.82 -6.60 -23.21
N ARG A 168 13.66 -6.34 -24.20
CA ARG A 168 13.32 -6.26 -25.62
C ARG A 168 14.27 -7.16 -26.40
N ARG A 169 13.84 -7.69 -27.55
CA ARG A 169 14.70 -8.47 -28.43
C ARG A 169 14.85 -7.79 -29.78
N ARG A 170 16.08 -7.62 -30.24
CA ARG A 170 16.43 -7.12 -31.56
C ARG A 170 17.53 -8.00 -32.17
N HIS A 171 17.28 -8.53 -33.36
CA HIS A 171 18.28 -9.37 -34.10
C HIS A 171 18.95 -10.42 -33.22
N GLY A 172 18.20 -11.16 -32.42
CA GLY A 172 18.74 -12.20 -31.53
C GLY A 172 19.40 -11.69 -30.24
N VAL A 173 19.55 -10.38 -30.06
CA VAL A 173 20.10 -9.74 -28.85
C VAL A 173 18.97 -9.30 -27.91
N HIS A 174 19.08 -9.65 -26.63
CA HIS A 174 18.19 -9.21 -25.56
C HIS A 174 18.75 -7.92 -24.94
N ILE A 175 17.99 -6.85 -25.03
CA ILE A 175 18.29 -5.56 -24.40
C ILE A 175 17.55 -5.50 -23.09
N VAL A 176 18.26 -5.43 -21.97
CA VAL A 176 17.72 -5.39 -20.61
C VAL A 176 18.00 -4.04 -19.99
N ASP A 177 16.95 -3.27 -19.77
CA ASP A 177 16.99 -1.96 -19.08
C ASP A 177 16.43 -2.13 -17.65
N CYS A 178 17.09 -1.55 -16.66
CA CYS A 178 16.66 -1.56 -15.26
C CYS A 178 17.06 -0.24 -14.60
N ASP A 179 16.08 0.53 -14.06
CA ASP A 179 16.36 1.84 -13.46
C ASP A 179 17.01 1.74 -12.06
N ARG A 180 16.70 0.66 -11.32
CA ARG A 180 17.24 0.42 -9.96
C ARG A 180 17.52 -1.05 -9.72
N TRP A 181 18.72 -1.35 -9.23
CA TRP A 181 19.14 -2.70 -8.88
C TRP A 181 19.82 -2.75 -7.51
N GLY A 182 19.40 -3.68 -6.64
CA GLY A 182 19.98 -3.83 -5.30
C GLY A 182 19.87 -2.61 -4.40
N GLY A 183 18.93 -1.69 -4.69
CA GLY A 183 18.79 -0.41 -3.97
C GLY A 183 19.67 0.73 -4.52
N GLY A 184 20.61 0.43 -5.42
CA GLY A 184 21.50 1.38 -6.08
C GLY A 184 21.04 1.79 -7.49
N LYS A 185 22.00 2.24 -8.31
CA LYS A 185 21.78 2.59 -9.72
C LYS A 185 21.38 1.36 -10.53
N GLY A 186 20.62 1.62 -11.59
CA GLY A 186 20.24 0.62 -12.57
C GLY A 186 21.35 0.26 -13.55
N PHE A 187 20.96 -0.49 -14.59
CA PHE A 187 21.87 -0.90 -15.67
C PHE A 187 21.12 -1.02 -16.99
N ARG A 188 21.88 -0.96 -18.08
CA ARG A 188 21.50 -1.45 -19.40
C ARG A 188 22.48 -2.52 -19.84
N ARG A 189 21.98 -3.65 -20.36
CA ARG A 189 22.80 -4.76 -20.87
C ARG A 189 22.25 -5.24 -22.19
N GLU A 190 23.15 -5.64 -23.06
CA GLU A 190 22.87 -6.33 -24.32
C GLU A 190 23.43 -7.75 -24.23
N LEU A 191 22.59 -8.76 -24.33
CA LEU A 191 22.89 -10.13 -24.00
C LEU A 191 22.39 -11.06 -25.14
N SER A 192 23.22 -12.00 -25.57
CA SER A 192 22.85 -12.99 -26.57
C SER A 192 23.32 -14.40 -26.18
N GLY A 193 22.69 -15.43 -26.74
CA GLY A 193 23.07 -16.83 -26.54
C GLY A 193 23.30 -17.20 -25.08
N ARG A 194 24.43 -17.82 -24.77
CA ARG A 194 24.77 -18.26 -23.40
C ARG A 194 24.81 -17.14 -22.37
N ALA A 195 25.18 -15.92 -22.78
CA ALA A 195 25.19 -14.78 -21.84
C ALA A 195 23.80 -14.43 -21.35
N TRP A 196 22.80 -14.50 -22.23
CA TRP A 196 21.38 -14.33 -21.87
C TRP A 196 20.90 -15.45 -20.93
N GLU A 197 21.15 -16.70 -21.27
CA GLU A 197 20.78 -17.86 -20.45
C GLU A 197 21.38 -17.76 -19.03
N HIS A 198 22.67 -17.43 -18.96
CA HIS A 198 23.37 -17.23 -17.69
C HIS A 198 22.78 -16.10 -16.89
N PHE A 199 22.44 -14.97 -17.53
CA PHE A 199 21.76 -13.85 -16.87
C PHE A 199 20.41 -14.27 -16.29
N VAL A 200 19.58 -14.98 -17.04
CA VAL A 200 18.29 -15.48 -16.56
C VAL A 200 18.49 -16.39 -15.35
N GLN A 201 19.40 -17.37 -15.42
CA GLN A 201 19.65 -18.30 -14.33
C GLN A 201 20.17 -17.59 -13.06
N ARG A 202 21.18 -16.73 -13.19
CA ARG A 202 21.84 -16.10 -12.05
C ARG A 202 21.08 -14.91 -11.48
N THR A 203 20.27 -14.23 -12.29
CA THR A 203 19.62 -12.97 -11.89
C THR A 203 18.11 -13.15 -11.69
N VAL A 204 17.44 -13.74 -12.68
CA VAL A 204 15.98 -13.86 -12.64
C VAL A 204 15.55 -15.06 -11.81
N MET A 205 16.19 -16.21 -11.98
CA MET A 205 15.84 -17.43 -11.25
C MET A 205 16.36 -17.48 -9.81
N ALA A 206 17.26 -16.57 -9.42
CA ALA A 206 17.78 -16.46 -8.06
C ALA A 206 16.68 -16.17 -7.01
N ARG A 207 15.55 -15.64 -7.44
CA ARG A 207 14.36 -15.38 -6.61
C ARG A 207 13.10 -15.39 -7.48
N PRO A 208 11.90 -15.55 -6.89
CA PRO A 208 10.66 -15.55 -7.66
C PRO A 208 10.46 -14.24 -8.44
N HIS A 209 10.25 -14.35 -9.76
CA HIS A 209 9.92 -13.25 -10.67
C HIS A 209 8.62 -13.56 -11.42
N ILE A 210 7.98 -12.51 -11.90
CA ILE A 210 6.90 -12.55 -12.88
C ILE A 210 7.38 -11.86 -14.17
N VAL A 211 6.86 -12.31 -15.30
CA VAL A 211 6.98 -11.63 -16.59
C VAL A 211 5.62 -11.11 -17.00
N GLN A 212 5.56 -9.88 -17.48
CA GLN A 212 4.33 -9.15 -17.75
C GLN A 212 4.40 -8.44 -19.08
N GLN A 213 3.28 -8.43 -19.83
CA GLN A 213 3.17 -7.64 -21.05
C GLN A 213 3.35 -6.15 -20.79
N PRO A 214 3.89 -5.37 -21.75
CA PRO A 214 3.90 -3.91 -21.65
C PRO A 214 2.47 -3.35 -21.65
N ILE A 215 2.23 -2.37 -20.80
CA ILE A 215 1.01 -1.59 -20.85
C ILE A 215 1.24 -0.40 -21.79
N PRO A 216 0.35 -0.13 -22.76
CA PRO A 216 0.49 1.01 -23.68
C PRO A 216 0.12 2.32 -22.97
N LEU A 217 0.94 2.73 -22.00
CA LEU A 217 0.72 3.91 -21.17
C LEU A 217 0.77 5.20 -22.01
N LEU A 218 -0.01 6.19 -21.60
CA LEU A 218 0.18 7.57 -22.06
C LEU A 218 1.60 8.03 -21.75
N THR A 219 2.12 8.89 -22.60
CA THR A 219 3.43 9.52 -22.43
C THR A 219 3.28 11.03 -22.29
N TYR A 220 4.11 11.62 -21.47
CA TYR A 220 4.22 13.06 -21.31
C TYR A 220 5.69 13.42 -21.16
N ASP A 221 6.15 14.37 -21.98
CA ASP A 221 7.53 14.88 -21.91
C ASP A 221 8.59 13.77 -22.03
N GLY A 222 8.34 12.82 -22.99
CA GLY A 222 9.21 11.67 -23.25
C GLY A 222 9.13 10.53 -22.22
N GLY A 223 8.43 10.71 -21.08
CA GLY A 223 8.26 9.70 -20.05
C GLY A 223 6.88 9.04 -20.05
N GLN A 224 6.82 7.77 -19.70
CA GLN A 224 5.54 7.07 -19.47
C GLN A 224 4.85 7.66 -18.23
N VAL A 225 3.50 7.68 -18.26
CA VAL A 225 2.68 8.19 -17.17
C VAL A 225 1.88 7.08 -16.53
N ASP A 226 1.94 6.97 -15.22
CA ASP A 226 0.97 6.24 -14.42
C ASP A 226 0.36 7.14 -13.34
N PHE A 227 -0.70 6.66 -12.70
CA PHE A 227 -1.50 7.43 -11.75
C PHE A 227 -1.54 6.71 -10.40
N ARG A 228 -0.99 7.34 -9.34
CA ARG A 228 -1.24 6.92 -7.97
C ARG A 228 -2.63 7.40 -7.56
N VAL A 229 -3.59 6.48 -7.56
CA VAL A 229 -4.94 6.73 -7.06
C VAL A 229 -5.04 6.26 -5.63
N VAL A 230 -5.35 7.17 -4.70
CA VAL A 230 -5.49 6.83 -3.28
C VAL A 230 -6.95 6.97 -2.87
N VAL A 231 -7.51 5.90 -2.32
CA VAL A 231 -8.87 5.85 -1.78
C VAL A 231 -8.84 5.43 -0.33
N GLN A 232 -9.80 5.92 0.46
CA GLN A 232 -9.87 5.66 1.89
C GLN A 232 -11.31 5.61 2.38
N ARG A 233 -11.56 4.79 3.39
CA ARG A 233 -12.84 4.74 4.10
C ARG A 233 -12.90 5.84 5.15
N GLY A 234 -14.10 6.41 5.32
CA GLY A 234 -14.40 7.42 6.33
C GLY A 234 -15.71 7.10 7.04
N SER A 235 -16.46 8.14 7.36
CA SER A 235 -17.79 8.05 7.99
C SER A 235 -18.71 7.10 7.21
N GLY A 236 -19.50 6.29 7.90
CA GLY A 236 -20.39 5.29 7.31
C GLY A 236 -19.64 4.12 6.65
N GLY A 237 -18.30 4.06 6.75
CA GLY A 237 -17.48 3.00 6.17
C GLY A 237 -17.40 3.02 4.65
N SER A 238 -17.83 4.09 3.98
CA SER A 238 -17.80 4.23 2.51
C SER A 238 -16.41 4.61 2.01
N TRP A 239 -16.02 4.06 0.84
CA TRP A 239 -14.79 4.43 0.15
C TRP A 239 -14.92 5.79 -0.55
N ARG A 240 -13.90 6.62 -0.41
CA ARG A 240 -13.81 7.97 -0.99
C ARG A 240 -12.43 8.19 -1.61
N LEU A 241 -12.37 8.96 -2.69
CA LEU A 241 -11.11 9.40 -3.28
C LEU A 241 -10.39 10.35 -2.31
N ILE A 242 -9.13 10.07 -2.04
CA ILE A 242 -8.20 11.02 -1.41
C ILE A 242 -7.62 11.94 -2.46
N GLY A 243 -7.15 11.36 -3.55
CA GLY A 243 -6.63 12.08 -4.71
C GLY A 243 -5.96 11.17 -5.72
N ILE A 244 -5.66 11.76 -6.86
CA ILE A 244 -4.92 11.15 -7.97
C ILE A 244 -3.64 11.95 -8.16
N VAL A 245 -2.49 11.27 -8.17
CA VAL A 245 -1.17 11.85 -8.38
C VAL A 245 -0.55 11.23 -9.62
N PRO A 246 -0.54 11.92 -10.76
CA PRO A 246 0.19 11.50 -11.93
C PRO A 246 1.68 11.42 -11.64
N LYS A 247 2.32 10.34 -12.08
CA LYS A 247 3.77 10.10 -11.99
C LYS A 247 4.31 9.93 -13.41
N ILE A 248 5.41 10.60 -13.70
CA ILE A 248 6.05 10.60 -15.01
C ILE A 248 7.41 9.95 -14.85
N ALA A 249 7.70 8.93 -15.66
CA ALA A 249 9.02 8.31 -15.71
C ALA A 249 10.08 9.29 -16.21
N GLN A 250 11.35 9.01 -15.95
CA GLN A 250 12.43 9.66 -16.69
C GLN A 250 12.32 9.30 -18.18
N ASN A 251 12.94 10.12 -19.05
CA ASN A 251 13.04 9.80 -20.48
C ASN A 251 13.66 8.40 -20.63
N ASP A 252 13.02 7.54 -21.42
CA ASP A 252 13.37 6.12 -21.58
C ASP A 252 13.37 5.26 -20.30
N GLY A 253 12.92 5.80 -19.15
CA GLY A 253 12.84 5.09 -17.90
C GLY A 253 11.93 3.85 -17.95
N VAL A 254 12.27 2.85 -17.16
CA VAL A 254 11.54 1.58 -17.04
C VAL A 254 10.34 1.72 -16.14
N VAL A 255 10.44 2.59 -15.10
CA VAL A 255 9.40 2.78 -14.08
C VAL A 255 9.12 4.27 -13.82
N THR A 256 7.89 4.57 -13.42
CA THR A 256 7.43 5.92 -13.06
C THR A 256 7.74 6.30 -11.60
N ASN A 257 8.44 5.44 -10.87
CA ASN A 257 8.64 5.60 -9.44
C ASN A 257 9.55 6.82 -9.11
N ILE A 258 9.11 7.67 -8.18
CA ILE A 258 9.84 8.88 -7.77
C ILE A 258 11.25 8.57 -7.24
N VAL A 259 11.40 7.45 -6.52
CA VAL A 259 12.72 7.02 -5.99
C VAL A 259 13.66 6.56 -7.12
N ALA A 260 13.11 6.22 -8.28
CA ALA A 260 13.86 5.87 -9.49
C ALA A 260 14.05 7.08 -10.42
N GLY A 261 13.82 8.31 -9.92
CA GLY A 261 14.00 9.54 -10.67
C GLY A 261 12.76 10.04 -11.42
N GLY A 262 11.62 9.39 -11.25
CA GLY A 262 10.34 9.90 -11.75
C GLY A 262 9.94 11.21 -11.06
N ARG A 263 9.05 11.97 -11.69
CA ARG A 263 8.46 13.20 -11.13
C ARG A 263 6.96 13.09 -10.99
N ARG A 264 6.37 13.90 -10.11
CA ARG A 264 4.91 14.01 -9.95
C ARG A 264 4.43 15.39 -10.36
N VAL A 265 3.20 15.44 -10.86
CA VAL A 265 2.50 16.68 -11.19
C VAL A 265 1.09 16.65 -10.61
N THR A 266 0.37 17.76 -10.69
CA THR A 266 -1.04 17.80 -10.31
C THR A 266 -1.91 17.16 -11.39
N MET A 267 -3.11 16.71 -11.00
CA MET A 267 -4.06 16.17 -11.96
C MET A 267 -4.53 17.27 -12.95
N GLN A 268 -4.70 18.48 -12.47
CA GLN A 268 -5.07 19.64 -13.29
C GLN A 268 -4.02 19.90 -14.39
N GLU A 269 -2.72 19.88 -14.03
CA GLU A 269 -1.64 20.02 -14.99
C GLU A 269 -1.66 18.91 -16.05
N MET A 270 -1.84 17.65 -15.59
CA MET A 270 -1.88 16.49 -16.49
C MET A 270 -3.06 16.55 -17.47
N GLU A 271 -4.26 16.91 -17.01
CA GLU A 271 -5.44 17.08 -17.85
C GLU A 271 -5.32 18.26 -18.82
N GLY A 272 -4.60 19.29 -18.44
CA GLY A 272 -4.30 20.42 -19.33
C GLY A 272 -3.35 20.04 -20.49
N ARG A 273 -2.49 19.05 -20.27
CA ARG A 273 -1.48 18.59 -21.24
C ARG A 273 -1.92 17.37 -22.05
N LEU A 274 -2.69 16.47 -21.46
CA LEU A 274 -3.19 15.24 -22.09
C LEU A 274 -4.71 15.29 -22.22
N GLY A 275 -5.22 15.91 -23.29
CA GLY A 275 -6.66 16.09 -23.57
C GLY A 275 -7.44 14.78 -23.51
N VAL A 276 -6.83 13.66 -23.92
CA VAL A 276 -7.42 12.33 -23.87
C VAL A 276 -7.99 11.96 -22.48
N LEU A 277 -7.41 12.46 -21.39
CA LEU A 277 -7.91 12.19 -20.04
C LEU A 277 -9.32 12.76 -19.81
N ARG A 278 -9.62 13.93 -20.38
CA ARG A 278 -10.93 14.57 -20.33
C ARG A 278 -11.86 14.01 -21.39
N GLU A 279 -11.40 13.91 -22.62
CA GLU A 279 -12.18 13.45 -23.78
C GLU A 279 -12.75 12.05 -23.58
N THR A 280 -11.98 11.13 -23.02
CA THR A 280 -12.42 9.75 -22.72
C THR A 280 -13.04 9.60 -21.33
N GLY A 281 -13.02 10.64 -20.50
CA GLY A 281 -13.44 10.57 -19.10
C GLY A 281 -12.53 9.71 -18.20
N ALA A 282 -11.29 9.44 -18.65
CA ALA A 282 -10.36 8.55 -17.96
C ALA A 282 -10.06 9.02 -16.53
N SER A 283 -9.96 10.33 -16.29
CA SER A 283 -9.77 10.89 -14.93
C SER A 283 -10.86 10.44 -13.95
N ARG A 284 -12.12 10.50 -14.39
CA ARG A 284 -13.27 10.04 -13.60
C ARG A 284 -13.29 8.51 -13.46
N ASN A 285 -12.87 7.80 -14.51
CA ASN A 285 -12.83 6.35 -14.52
C ASN A 285 -11.73 5.80 -13.59
N LEU A 286 -10.59 6.47 -13.42
CA LEU A 286 -9.57 6.15 -12.44
C LEU A 286 -10.16 6.09 -11.01
N GLU A 287 -10.93 7.10 -10.61
CA GLU A 287 -11.62 7.14 -9.31
C GLU A 287 -12.64 6.01 -9.18
N LYS A 288 -13.57 5.91 -10.16
CA LYS A 288 -14.64 4.91 -10.17
C LYS A 288 -14.09 3.49 -10.04
N SER A 289 -13.07 3.16 -10.84
CA SER A 289 -12.45 1.84 -10.84
C SER A 289 -11.75 1.53 -9.52
N ALA A 290 -10.99 2.49 -8.96
CA ALA A 290 -10.34 2.32 -7.68
C ALA A 290 -11.34 2.09 -6.53
N ILE A 291 -12.43 2.86 -6.49
CA ILE A 291 -13.48 2.70 -5.48
C ILE A 291 -14.22 1.36 -5.66
N ALA A 292 -14.58 0.99 -6.89
CA ALA A 292 -15.27 -0.27 -7.18
C ALA A 292 -14.42 -1.48 -6.74
N PHE A 293 -13.13 -1.49 -7.08
CA PHE A 293 -12.24 -2.56 -6.66
C PHE A 293 -12.02 -2.59 -5.15
N SER A 294 -11.92 -1.44 -4.50
CA SER A 294 -11.80 -1.37 -3.04
C SER A 294 -13.03 -1.89 -2.30
N ARG A 295 -14.23 -1.68 -2.84
CA ARG A 295 -15.47 -2.27 -2.31
C ARG A 295 -15.42 -3.79 -2.33
N ARG A 296 -15.03 -4.39 -3.47
CA ARG A 296 -14.86 -5.85 -3.61
C ARG A 296 -13.81 -6.42 -2.65
N LEU A 297 -12.68 -5.72 -2.50
CA LEU A 297 -11.66 -6.12 -1.52
C LEU A 297 -12.19 -6.07 -0.09
N SER A 298 -13.06 -5.12 0.24
CA SER A 298 -13.63 -4.97 1.58
C SER A 298 -14.59 -6.10 1.96
N GLU A 299 -15.19 -6.80 1.00
CA GLU A 299 -16.03 -7.98 1.25
C GLU A 299 -15.20 -9.09 1.91
N ARG A 300 -13.94 -9.25 1.46
CA ARG A 300 -13.00 -10.24 2.02
C ARG A 300 -12.19 -9.69 3.20
N TYR A 301 -11.88 -8.39 3.19
CA TYR A 301 -11.05 -7.70 4.18
C TYR A 301 -11.79 -6.51 4.78
N PRO A 302 -12.77 -6.74 5.68
CA PRO A 302 -13.67 -5.68 6.16
C PRO A 302 -13.00 -4.52 6.88
N LEU A 303 -11.78 -4.72 7.40
CA LEU A 303 -11.00 -3.70 8.12
C LEU A 303 -9.96 -2.99 7.23
N LEU A 304 -9.98 -3.18 5.91
CA LEU A 304 -9.22 -2.31 5.01
C LEU A 304 -9.75 -0.89 5.10
N ALA A 305 -8.85 0.08 5.21
CA ALA A 305 -9.22 1.47 5.37
C ALA A 305 -8.62 2.39 4.31
N ILE A 306 -7.36 2.18 3.91
CA ILE A 306 -6.70 2.98 2.87
C ILE A 306 -6.01 2.06 1.87
N LEU A 307 -6.15 2.41 0.60
CA LEU A 307 -5.50 1.71 -0.51
C LEU A 307 -4.97 2.74 -1.51
N GLY A 308 -3.75 2.51 -1.98
CA GLY A 308 -3.18 3.19 -3.12
C GLY A 308 -3.10 2.22 -4.29
N TYR A 309 -3.48 2.67 -5.46
CA TYR A 309 -3.35 1.92 -6.71
C TYR A 309 -2.39 2.64 -7.63
N ASP A 310 -1.51 1.92 -8.28
CA ASP A 310 -0.83 2.42 -9.47
C ASP A 310 -1.63 1.93 -10.67
N LEU A 311 -2.21 2.88 -11.40
CA LEU A 311 -3.06 2.62 -12.55
C LEU A 311 -2.46 3.29 -13.80
N GLY A 312 -2.54 2.60 -14.93
CA GLY A 312 -2.19 3.16 -16.22
C GLY A 312 -3.43 3.64 -16.98
N VAL A 313 -3.23 4.57 -17.91
CA VAL A 313 -4.24 4.96 -18.91
C VAL A 313 -3.60 4.82 -20.28
N ASP A 314 -4.29 4.18 -21.22
CA ASP A 314 -3.88 4.11 -22.61
C ASP A 314 -4.51 5.23 -23.48
N ARG A 315 -4.11 5.32 -24.75
CA ARG A 315 -4.63 6.33 -25.70
C ARG A 315 -6.14 6.26 -25.95
N HIS A 316 -6.78 5.18 -25.56
CA HIS A 316 -8.24 4.99 -25.70
C HIS A 316 -8.98 5.27 -24.37
N GLY A 317 -8.27 5.73 -23.33
CA GLY A 317 -8.84 5.98 -22.00
C GLY A 317 -9.12 4.72 -21.17
N ASN A 318 -8.65 3.54 -21.62
CA ASN A 318 -8.79 2.32 -20.83
C ASN A 318 -7.90 2.38 -19.58
N ILE A 319 -8.45 1.92 -18.47
CA ILE A 319 -7.73 1.87 -17.19
C ILE A 319 -7.03 0.51 -17.07
N TRP A 320 -5.72 0.54 -16.80
CA TRP A 320 -4.88 -0.63 -16.62
C TRP A 320 -4.41 -0.75 -15.18
N PHE A 321 -4.58 -1.92 -14.59
CA PHE A 321 -4.08 -2.21 -13.26
C PHE A 321 -2.58 -2.53 -13.30
N ILE A 322 -1.77 -1.80 -12.54
CA ILE A 322 -0.33 -2.04 -12.38
C ILE A 322 -0.04 -2.71 -11.03
N GLU A 323 -0.41 -2.05 -9.92
CA GLU A 323 -0.21 -2.61 -8.58
C GLU A 323 -1.13 -2.00 -7.53
N THR A 324 -1.25 -2.69 -6.38
CA THR A 324 -1.90 -2.19 -5.18
C THR A 324 -0.89 -1.94 -4.08
N ASN A 325 -1.04 -0.81 -3.39
CA ASN A 325 -0.28 -0.44 -2.21
C ASN A 325 -1.21 -0.36 -1.00
N PRO A 326 -1.24 -1.36 -0.10
CA PRO A 326 -2.15 -1.37 1.05
C PRO A 326 -1.78 -0.34 2.13
N LYS A 327 -0.57 0.20 2.08
CA LYS A 327 -0.09 1.29 2.95
C LYS A 327 0.63 2.32 2.07
N PRO A 328 -0.12 3.14 1.30
CA PRO A 328 0.47 4.09 0.37
C PRO A 328 1.34 5.13 1.09
N ALA A 329 2.52 5.42 0.51
CA ALA A 329 3.43 6.41 1.04
C ALA A 329 2.78 7.82 1.03
N ARG A 330 2.63 8.43 2.19
CA ARG A 330 2.04 9.77 2.33
C ARG A 330 2.91 10.87 1.73
N SER A 331 4.21 10.64 1.56
CA SER A 331 5.14 11.58 0.91
C SER A 331 4.78 11.88 -0.55
N LEU A 332 4.08 10.96 -1.24
CA LEU A 332 3.59 11.18 -2.59
C LEU A 332 2.38 12.13 -2.64
N LEU A 333 1.62 12.22 -1.57
CA LEU A 333 0.39 13.02 -1.52
C LEU A 333 0.70 14.51 -1.36
N PHE A 334 -0.09 15.36 -1.97
CA PHE A 334 -0.09 16.80 -1.73
C PHE A 334 -0.62 17.11 -0.32
N PRO A 335 -0.32 18.29 0.25
CA PRO A 335 -0.68 18.64 1.63
C PRO A 335 -2.16 18.45 1.95
N GLU A 336 -3.06 18.90 1.08
CA GLU A 336 -4.52 18.78 1.24
C GLU A 336 -4.97 17.30 1.22
N MET A 337 -4.38 16.47 0.35
CA MET A 337 -4.64 15.03 0.30
C MET A 337 -4.21 14.35 1.61
N ARG A 338 -3.07 14.75 2.17
CA ARG A 338 -2.59 14.22 3.47
C ARG A 338 -3.53 14.58 4.61
N ARG A 339 -4.03 15.85 4.64
CA ARG A 339 -5.03 16.28 5.62
C ARG A 339 -6.30 15.46 5.49
N ARG A 340 -6.84 15.33 4.27
CA ARG A 340 -8.04 14.53 4.00
C ARG A 340 -7.89 13.07 4.40
N ALA A 341 -6.74 12.44 4.10
CA ALA A 341 -6.46 11.07 4.52
C ALA A 341 -6.42 10.92 6.04
N THR A 342 -5.90 11.92 6.74
CA THR A 342 -5.86 11.96 8.19
C THR A 342 -7.27 12.03 8.78
N ASP A 343 -8.12 12.91 8.27
CA ASP A 343 -9.50 13.08 8.73
C ASP A 343 -10.32 11.80 8.51
N LEU A 344 -10.23 11.21 7.32
CA LEU A 344 -10.95 9.98 7.01
C LEU A 344 -10.50 8.78 7.86
N ALA A 345 -9.24 8.73 8.29
CA ALA A 345 -8.78 7.68 9.19
C ALA A 345 -9.47 7.77 10.56
N VAL A 346 -9.62 8.98 11.09
CA VAL A 346 -10.36 9.23 12.34
C VAL A 346 -11.85 8.91 12.16
N ASP A 347 -12.46 9.43 11.08
CA ASP A 347 -13.87 9.19 10.79
C ASP A 347 -14.20 7.68 10.67
N PHE A 348 -13.29 6.90 10.10
CA PHE A 348 -13.46 5.45 10.01
C PHE A 348 -13.30 4.76 11.37
N ALA A 349 -12.38 5.24 12.21
CA ALA A 349 -12.25 4.75 13.59
C ALA A 349 -13.53 4.99 14.38
N CYS A 350 -14.08 6.21 14.33
CA CYS A 350 -15.35 6.56 14.97
C CYS A 350 -16.51 5.68 14.46
N TYR A 351 -16.62 5.49 13.15
CA TYR A 351 -17.62 4.60 12.57
C TYR A 351 -17.52 3.15 13.09
N ILE A 352 -16.31 2.62 13.26
CA ILE A 352 -16.11 1.27 13.82
C ILE A 352 -16.61 1.23 15.27
N VAL A 353 -16.31 2.24 16.07
CA VAL A 353 -16.75 2.36 17.47
C VAL A 353 -18.27 2.46 17.55
N GLU A 354 -18.88 3.39 16.82
CA GLU A 354 -20.34 3.61 16.77
C GLU A 354 -21.08 2.32 16.37
N LYS A 355 -20.60 1.62 15.33
CA LYS A 355 -21.19 0.37 14.88
C LYS A 355 -21.15 -0.71 15.96
N ARG A 356 -20.08 -0.78 16.74
CA ARG A 356 -19.98 -1.75 17.85
C ARG A 356 -20.91 -1.39 19.00
N GLN A 357 -21.02 -0.13 19.37
CA GLN A 357 -21.92 0.34 20.40
C GLN A 357 -23.39 0.15 19.98
N GLY A 358 -23.75 0.50 18.75
CA GLY A 358 -25.09 0.28 18.21
C GLY A 358 -25.50 -1.20 18.16
N VAL A 359 -24.57 -2.10 17.86
CA VAL A 359 -24.81 -3.54 17.93
C VAL A 359 -25.00 -4.01 19.36
N LEU A 360 -24.30 -3.44 20.33
CA LEU A 360 -24.45 -3.76 21.76
C LEU A 360 -25.79 -3.24 22.31
N HIS A 361 -26.28 -2.09 21.87
CA HIS A 361 -27.57 -1.51 22.27
C HIS A 361 -28.78 -2.19 21.57
N ALA A 362 -28.64 -2.55 20.30
CA ALA A 362 -29.72 -3.22 19.55
C ALA A 362 -29.94 -4.69 19.93
N THR A 363 -28.96 -5.28 20.61
CA THR A 363 -28.99 -6.69 20.98
C THR A 363 -28.71 -6.85 22.47
N GLY A 364 -29.69 -6.60 23.29
CA GLY A 364 -29.74 -7.21 24.65
C GLY A 364 -29.68 -8.74 24.60
N ARG A 365 -29.48 -9.32 23.43
CA ARG A 365 -29.19 -10.73 23.14
C ARG A 365 -27.82 -10.83 22.45
N ARG A 366 -26.96 -11.70 22.98
CA ARG A 366 -25.67 -12.08 22.40
C ARG A 366 -25.83 -12.45 20.93
N VAL A 367 -25.40 -11.59 20.01
CA VAL A 367 -25.27 -11.94 18.59
C VAL A 367 -23.94 -12.66 18.37
N ARG A 368 -24.01 -13.97 18.15
CA ARG A 368 -22.87 -14.84 17.78
C ARG A 368 -22.36 -14.61 16.34
N HIS A 369 -22.68 -13.52 15.65
CA HIS A 369 -22.51 -13.46 14.19
C HIS A 369 -21.63 -12.34 13.62
N VAL A 370 -20.83 -11.61 14.41
CA VAL A 370 -19.85 -10.64 13.84
C VAL A 370 -18.39 -11.13 13.93
N ASN A 371 -18.14 -12.33 14.40
CA ASN A 371 -16.79 -12.84 14.69
C ASN A 371 -16.22 -13.86 13.69
N ARG A 372 -16.70 -13.91 12.45
CA ARG A 372 -15.92 -14.47 11.34
C ARG A 372 -15.19 -13.36 10.58
N ILE A 373 -14.50 -12.50 11.30
CA ILE A 373 -13.36 -11.78 10.76
C ILE A 373 -12.25 -12.83 10.73
N ALA A 374 -12.00 -13.39 9.55
CA ALA A 374 -10.93 -14.33 9.35
C ALA A 374 -9.63 -13.71 9.81
N VAL A 375 -9.22 -14.02 11.02
CA VAL A 375 -7.82 -14.07 11.36
C VAL A 375 -7.30 -15.19 10.46
N ALA A 376 -6.52 -14.85 9.43
CA ALA A 376 -5.71 -15.86 8.77
C ALA A 376 -4.73 -16.36 9.84
N SER A 377 -5.13 -17.42 10.53
CA SER A 377 -4.32 -18.08 11.53
C SER A 377 -3.09 -18.63 10.84
N ALA A 378 -1.95 -18.35 11.43
CA ALA A 378 -0.64 -18.88 11.02
C ALA A 378 -0.44 -20.33 11.52
N ASP A 379 -1.50 -21.09 11.74
CA ASP A 379 -1.40 -22.49 12.17
C ASP A 379 -2.09 -23.38 11.14
N GLY A 380 -1.27 -24.29 10.60
CA GLY A 380 -1.59 -25.13 9.49
C GLY A 380 -2.76 -26.09 9.78
N ALA A 381 -3.71 -26.05 8.89
CA ALA A 381 -4.51 -27.21 8.47
C ALA A 381 -4.80 -27.04 6.99
N ASP A 382 -4.33 -27.99 6.27
CA ASP A 382 -4.34 -28.28 4.87
C ASP A 382 -5.68 -27.99 4.18
N THR A 383 -5.77 -26.91 3.41
CA THR A 383 -6.58 -26.78 2.20
C THR A 383 -5.83 -25.87 1.24
N GLY A 384 -5.30 -26.45 0.20
CA GLY A 384 -4.31 -26.01 -0.75
C GLY A 384 -4.50 -24.67 -1.45
N GLU A 385 -4.43 -23.51 -0.79
CA GLU A 385 -4.36 -22.24 -1.53
C GLU A 385 -3.86 -21.01 -0.76
N LEU A 386 -3.09 -21.11 0.32
CA LEU A 386 -2.42 -19.94 0.90
C LEU A 386 -1.24 -20.34 1.79
N ARG A 387 -0.15 -20.83 1.19
CA ARG A 387 1.14 -20.86 1.88
C ARG A 387 1.67 -19.44 1.99
N LEU A 388 1.62 -18.88 3.20
CA LEU A 388 2.42 -17.74 3.60
C LEU A 388 3.90 -18.09 3.43
N LEU A 389 4.63 -17.26 2.69
CA LEU A 389 6.07 -17.36 2.53
C LEU A 389 6.75 -17.45 3.90
N ARG A 390 7.51 -18.53 4.15
CA ARG A 390 8.42 -18.63 5.28
C ARG A 390 9.43 -17.49 5.21
N PRO A 391 9.86 -16.92 6.34
CA PRO A 391 10.89 -15.88 6.34
C PRO A 391 12.20 -16.46 5.80
N VAL A 392 12.73 -15.84 4.76
CA VAL A 392 14.10 -16.06 4.30
C VAL A 392 15.02 -15.58 5.43
N ARG A 393 15.92 -16.44 5.93
CA ARG A 393 16.95 -16.09 6.90
C ARG A 393 17.79 -14.93 6.34
N HIS A 394 17.94 -13.89 7.15
CA HIS A 394 18.69 -12.68 6.83
C HIS A 394 20.15 -12.99 6.56
N ALA A 395 20.64 -12.55 5.40
CA ALA A 395 22.05 -12.17 5.27
C ALA A 395 22.21 -10.80 5.98
N SER A 396 23.19 -10.74 6.85
CA SER A 396 23.55 -9.57 7.66
C SER A 396 23.84 -8.35 6.77
N PHE A 397 23.13 -7.25 7.01
CA PHE A 397 23.46 -5.95 6.42
C PHE A 397 24.45 -5.23 7.33
N PRO A 398 25.51 -4.62 6.80
CA PRO A 398 26.39 -3.76 7.60
C PRO A 398 25.62 -2.50 8.03
N GLN A 399 25.78 -2.15 9.30
CA GLN A 399 25.33 -0.88 9.86
C GLN A 399 26.07 0.28 9.17
N LEU A 400 25.37 1.09 8.38
CA LEU A 400 25.87 2.40 7.98
C LEU A 400 25.62 3.38 9.13
N MET A 401 26.67 3.70 9.88
CA MET A 401 26.69 4.83 10.77
C MET A 401 26.52 6.13 9.96
N LEU A 402 25.42 6.83 10.20
CA LEU A 402 25.26 8.22 9.78
C LEU A 402 26.15 9.09 10.69
N ARG A 403 27.29 9.52 10.16
CA ARG A 403 28.05 10.67 10.70
C ARG A 403 27.37 11.95 10.17
N THR A 404 26.86 12.74 11.07
CA THR A 404 26.51 14.15 10.81
C THR A 404 27.80 14.96 10.64
N PRO A 405 27.93 15.81 9.64
CA PRO A 405 28.95 16.86 9.68
C PRO A 405 28.44 18.02 10.51
N MET A 406 29.21 18.38 11.54
CA MET A 406 29.19 19.73 12.10
C MET A 406 30.03 20.64 11.18
N GLY A 407 29.47 21.79 10.88
CA GLY A 407 30.10 22.89 10.16
C GLY A 407 29.03 23.77 9.57
#